data_de8ea304e4d52e45e8d8a1b5ac5d20e5
#
_entry.id   de8ea304e4d52e45e8d8a1b5ac5d20e5
#
_cell.length_a   1.000
_cell.length_b   1.000
_cell.length_c   1.000
_cell.angle_alpha   90.00
_cell.angle_beta   90.00
_cell.angle_gamma   90.00
#
_symmetry.space_group_name_H-M   'P 1'
#
loop_
_entity.id
_entity.type
_entity.pdbx_description
1 polymer ?
#
loop_
_entity_poly.entity_id
_entity_poly.type
_entity_poly.pdbx_seq_one_letter_code
_entity_poly.pdbx_strand_id
1 'polypeptide(L)'
;MSLFPAYEIFARQLQDTGILSDAWVDGRPRFRLQGVVLSLAQAHALKRAAERIGAIYQELIDLLWGHPEWLDTFFGLTPYQKLMWLSAQGRWHGIARADLFLCRDGRVQCCEVNSDTPSGEAEAVLLNRLLHPYHGDVHDPNRGLASAFWRMLVTSHGGRQPRTVGVVYPTELPEDLSMIAIYRQWLEARGCQVVLGSPYNLHACRAGVAMFGEPLDLVIRHYKTDWWGEREVVWTDAAPYRDPDPLEGPLRLLLEAEYNGHVTVVNPFGAVVTQNKLSLALMWEAIERFSPLARRWIRRYIPATYRLTQMTLDDVANHRQMWVLKSAYGCEGDETVCGPYVSDEEWRDTLASALPEFWICQRFFSVAPEPNGRNPNYGVYLVGGRSAGFYTRLSVAATDEEAITAPTYVVRRGI
;
A
#
# COMPACT_ATOMS: atom_id res chain seq x y z
N MET A 1 -3.37 -26.56 24.96
CA MET A 1 -2.74 -25.86 23.83
C MET A 1 -2.73 -26.81 22.66
N SER A 2 -3.44 -26.56 21.59
CA SER A 2 -3.29 -27.34 20.36
C SER A 2 -1.89 -27.02 19.80
N LEU A 3 -1.10 -28.07 19.52
CA LEU A 3 0.19 -27.92 18.86
C LEU A 3 -0.05 -27.39 17.45
N PHE A 4 0.74 -26.41 17.02
CA PHE A 4 0.74 -25.98 15.62
C PHE A 4 1.09 -27.16 14.71
N PRO A 5 0.57 -27.18 13.47
CA PRO A 5 0.98 -28.19 12.50
C PRO A 5 2.45 -28.07 12.17
N ALA A 6 3.06 -29.14 11.69
CA ALA A 6 4.37 -29.02 11.05
C ALA A 6 4.29 -28.03 9.87
N TYR A 7 5.35 -27.28 9.62
CA TYR A 7 5.32 -26.22 8.61
C TYR A 7 4.99 -26.76 7.20
N GLU A 8 5.44 -27.96 6.87
CA GLU A 8 5.17 -28.65 5.60
C GLU A 8 3.66 -28.98 5.43
N ILE A 9 2.97 -29.27 6.54
CA ILE A 9 1.51 -29.51 6.51
C ILE A 9 0.78 -28.19 6.23
N PHE A 10 1.18 -27.12 6.92
CA PHE A 10 0.64 -25.78 6.68
C PHE A 10 0.92 -25.31 5.25
N ALA A 11 2.12 -25.51 4.74
CA ALA A 11 2.51 -25.13 3.39
C ALA A 11 1.62 -25.82 2.32
N ARG A 12 1.33 -27.13 2.51
CA ARG A 12 0.39 -27.84 1.64
C ARG A 12 -1.03 -27.27 1.73
N GLN A 13 -1.54 -27.04 2.94
CA GLN A 13 -2.86 -26.42 3.15
C GLN A 13 -2.95 -25.04 2.47
N LEU A 14 -1.87 -24.26 2.52
CA LEU A 14 -1.80 -22.97 1.86
C LEU A 14 -1.84 -23.12 0.32
N GLN A 15 -1.04 -24.03 -0.22
CA GLN A 15 -1.01 -24.35 -1.65
C GLN A 15 -2.37 -24.88 -2.16
N ASP A 16 -3.06 -25.73 -1.36
CA ASP A 16 -4.39 -26.27 -1.69
C ASP A 16 -5.47 -25.17 -1.82
N THR A 17 -5.19 -23.94 -1.35
CA THR A 17 -6.10 -22.80 -1.56
C THR A 17 -6.14 -22.34 -3.01
N GLY A 18 -5.13 -22.66 -3.82
CA GLY A 18 -4.96 -22.19 -5.18
C GLY A 18 -4.67 -20.68 -5.31
N ILE A 19 -4.35 -20.01 -4.20
CA ILE A 19 -4.10 -18.55 -4.16
C ILE A 19 -2.63 -18.26 -3.86
N LEU A 20 -2.11 -18.84 -2.77
CA LEU A 20 -0.71 -18.72 -2.37
C LEU A 20 -0.01 -20.06 -2.62
N SER A 21 0.89 -20.09 -3.58
CA SER A 21 1.64 -21.30 -3.94
C SER A 21 2.97 -21.42 -3.21
N ASP A 22 3.52 -20.27 -2.75
CA ASP A 22 4.88 -20.22 -2.20
C ASP A 22 4.85 -19.91 -0.69
N ALA A 23 5.17 -20.95 0.09
CA ALA A 23 5.32 -20.84 1.54
C ALA A 23 6.79 -20.67 1.97
N TRP A 24 7.73 -20.65 1.02
CA TRP A 24 9.16 -20.62 1.26
C TRP A 24 9.83 -19.52 0.44
N VAL A 25 10.82 -18.84 1.03
CA VAL A 25 11.72 -17.91 0.34
C VAL A 25 13.13 -18.37 0.65
N ASP A 26 13.95 -18.67 -0.38
CA ASP A 26 15.32 -19.15 -0.27
C ASP A 26 15.46 -20.36 0.69
N GLY A 27 14.50 -21.27 0.63
CA GLY A 27 14.45 -22.45 1.51
C GLY A 27 14.09 -22.18 2.98
N ARG A 28 13.72 -20.93 3.32
CA ARG A 28 13.29 -20.53 4.67
C ARG A 28 11.77 -20.34 4.71
N PRO A 29 11.12 -20.60 5.87
CA PRO A 29 9.70 -20.29 6.05
C PRO A 29 9.39 -18.82 5.81
N ARG A 30 8.49 -18.53 4.84
CA ARG A 30 8.00 -17.18 4.55
C ARG A 30 7.01 -16.67 5.61
N PHE A 31 6.34 -17.60 6.30
CA PHE A 31 5.26 -17.30 7.24
C PHE A 31 5.55 -17.81 8.65
N ARG A 32 5.12 -17.06 9.64
CA ARG A 32 5.11 -17.51 11.02
C ARG A 32 3.75 -18.16 11.35
N LEU A 33 3.75 -19.36 11.92
CA LEU A 33 2.51 -20.04 12.30
C LEU A 33 1.88 -19.41 13.55
N GLN A 34 2.72 -18.97 14.50
CA GLN A 34 2.24 -18.28 15.69
C GLN A 34 1.84 -16.83 15.35
N GLY A 35 0.57 -16.51 15.55
CA GLY A 35 0.03 -15.18 15.27
C GLY A 35 0.45 -14.10 16.27
N VAL A 36 0.37 -12.86 15.83
CA VAL A 36 0.41 -11.69 16.70
C VAL A 36 -0.99 -11.50 17.29
N VAL A 37 -1.10 -11.45 18.61
CA VAL A 37 -2.37 -11.28 19.31
C VAL A 37 -2.44 -9.88 19.91
N LEU A 38 -3.31 -9.05 19.37
CA LEU A 38 -3.56 -7.70 19.85
C LEU A 38 -4.61 -7.68 20.96
N SER A 39 -4.42 -6.85 21.96
CA SER A 39 -5.51 -6.47 22.86
C SER A 39 -6.57 -5.66 22.11
N LEU A 40 -7.80 -5.60 22.63
CA LEU A 40 -8.86 -4.76 22.07
C LEU A 40 -8.43 -3.29 21.98
N ALA A 41 -7.72 -2.79 23.00
CA ALA A 41 -7.22 -1.42 23.02
C ALA A 41 -6.22 -1.13 21.91
N GLN A 42 -5.25 -2.04 21.67
CA GLN A 42 -4.27 -1.91 20.60
C GLN A 42 -4.94 -1.96 19.22
N ALA A 43 -5.82 -2.95 18.99
CA ALA A 43 -6.54 -3.06 17.74
C ALA A 43 -7.39 -1.81 17.44
N HIS A 44 -8.10 -1.27 18.44
CA HIS A 44 -8.87 -0.02 18.29
C HIS A 44 -7.97 1.20 18.07
N ALA A 45 -6.80 1.26 18.72
CA ALA A 45 -5.85 2.36 18.52
C ALA A 45 -5.30 2.38 17.09
N LEU A 46 -4.89 1.23 16.56
CA LEU A 46 -4.40 1.06 15.19
C LEU A 46 -5.49 1.40 14.16
N LYS A 47 -6.68 0.83 14.30
CA LYS A 47 -7.81 1.11 13.41
C LYS A 47 -8.17 2.60 13.36
N ARG A 48 -8.28 3.25 14.53
CA ARG A 48 -8.56 4.70 14.62
C ARG A 48 -7.42 5.53 14.04
N ALA A 49 -6.17 5.13 14.20
CA ALA A 49 -5.04 5.82 13.60
C ALA A 49 -5.13 5.78 12.08
N ALA A 50 -5.36 4.60 11.49
CA ALA A 50 -5.52 4.44 10.04
C ALA A 50 -6.66 5.31 9.49
N GLU A 51 -7.84 5.29 10.10
CA GLU A 51 -8.99 6.10 9.65
C GLU A 51 -8.72 7.61 9.74
N ARG A 52 -8.01 8.07 10.78
CA ARG A 52 -7.60 9.48 10.93
C ARG A 52 -6.55 9.89 9.93
N ILE A 53 -5.61 9.00 9.62
CA ILE A 53 -4.62 9.20 8.56
C ILE A 53 -5.31 9.30 7.21
N GLY A 54 -6.28 8.43 6.91
CA GLY A 54 -7.10 8.55 5.70
C GLY A 54 -7.81 9.91 5.60
N ALA A 55 -8.33 10.43 6.72
CA ALA A 55 -8.93 11.77 6.75
C ALA A 55 -7.91 12.91 6.55
N ILE A 56 -6.67 12.77 7.04
CA ILE A 56 -5.57 13.71 6.75
C ILE A 56 -5.25 13.71 5.25
N TYR A 57 -5.17 12.53 4.64
CA TYR A 57 -4.93 12.42 3.20
C TYR A 57 -6.06 13.05 2.38
N GLN A 58 -7.32 12.91 2.79
CA GLN A 58 -8.42 13.59 2.12
C GLN A 58 -8.26 15.12 2.19
N GLU A 59 -7.92 15.66 3.36
CA GLU A 59 -7.67 17.10 3.50
C GLU A 59 -6.44 17.56 2.69
N LEU A 60 -5.40 16.74 2.59
CA LEU A 60 -4.25 16.99 1.71
C LEU A 60 -4.68 17.12 0.24
N ILE A 61 -5.54 16.21 -0.23
CA ILE A 61 -6.08 16.23 -1.57
C ILE A 61 -6.88 17.52 -1.83
N ASP A 62 -7.72 17.90 -0.88
CA ASP A 62 -8.51 19.13 -0.98
C ASP A 62 -7.61 20.38 -1.04
N LEU A 63 -6.53 20.39 -0.27
CA LEU A 63 -5.51 21.46 -0.32
C LEU A 63 -4.80 21.52 -1.67
N LEU A 64 -4.44 20.38 -2.25
CA LEU A 64 -3.76 20.31 -3.55
C LEU A 64 -4.64 20.82 -4.70
N TRP A 65 -5.95 20.63 -4.62
CA TRP A 65 -6.88 21.22 -5.57
C TRP A 65 -6.90 22.75 -5.49
N GLY A 66 -6.67 23.33 -4.34
CA GLY A 66 -6.50 24.78 -4.14
C GLY A 66 -5.11 25.30 -4.52
N HIS A 67 -4.12 24.43 -4.66
CA HIS A 67 -2.72 24.74 -4.91
C HIS A 67 -2.09 23.85 -6.00
N PRO A 68 -2.63 23.88 -7.24
CA PRO A 68 -2.17 22.97 -8.30
C PRO A 68 -0.68 23.19 -8.67
N GLU A 69 -0.10 24.35 -8.39
CA GLU A 69 1.32 24.63 -8.57
C GLU A 69 2.24 23.72 -7.76
N TRP A 70 1.74 23.12 -6.66
CA TRP A 70 2.52 22.16 -5.86
C TRP A 70 2.73 20.83 -6.57
N LEU A 71 1.90 20.49 -7.56
CA LEU A 71 2.12 19.30 -8.38
C LEU A 71 3.46 19.38 -9.13
N ASP A 72 3.84 20.57 -9.57
CA ASP A 72 5.13 20.84 -10.21
C ASP A 72 6.24 21.15 -9.19
N THR A 73 6.01 22.12 -8.30
CA THR A 73 7.06 22.73 -7.48
C THR A 73 7.40 21.90 -6.24
N PHE A 74 6.47 21.09 -5.75
CA PHE A 74 6.67 20.24 -4.57
C PHE A 74 6.86 18.78 -4.94
N PHE A 75 5.99 18.21 -5.79
CA PHE A 75 6.01 16.81 -6.17
C PHE A 75 6.84 16.52 -7.43
N GLY A 76 7.10 17.51 -8.28
CA GLY A 76 7.79 17.31 -9.54
C GLY A 76 7.07 16.36 -10.49
N LEU A 77 5.73 16.35 -10.49
CA LEU A 77 4.96 15.41 -11.30
C LEU A 77 5.16 15.62 -12.79
N THR A 78 5.36 14.54 -13.50
CA THR A 78 5.42 14.54 -14.96
C THR A 78 4.08 14.90 -15.58
N PRO A 79 4.01 15.25 -16.87
CA PRO A 79 2.74 15.53 -17.55
C PRO A 79 1.73 14.39 -17.43
N TYR A 80 2.16 13.12 -17.53
CA TYR A 80 1.30 11.94 -17.38
C TYR A 80 0.75 11.83 -15.97
N GLN A 81 1.59 12.00 -14.96
CA GLN A 81 1.19 11.96 -13.55
C GLN A 81 0.21 13.07 -13.19
N LYS A 82 0.39 14.28 -13.77
CA LYS A 82 -0.59 15.39 -13.62
C LYS A 82 -1.92 15.06 -14.28
N LEU A 83 -1.91 14.43 -15.46
CA LEU A 83 -3.13 13.99 -16.12
C LEU A 83 -3.88 12.94 -15.28
N MET A 84 -3.17 11.96 -14.70
CA MET A 84 -3.73 10.98 -13.77
C MET A 84 -4.39 11.64 -12.56
N TRP A 85 -3.71 12.61 -11.95
CA TRP A 85 -4.23 13.37 -10.82
C TRP A 85 -5.51 14.15 -11.17
N LEU A 86 -5.47 14.91 -12.26
CA LEU A 86 -6.59 15.74 -12.69
C LEU A 86 -7.82 14.90 -13.04
N SER A 87 -7.63 13.78 -13.74
CA SER A 87 -8.72 12.89 -14.13
C SER A 87 -9.41 12.21 -12.94
N ALA A 88 -8.67 12.00 -11.85
CA ALA A 88 -9.20 11.36 -10.65
C ALA A 88 -10.19 12.23 -9.84
N GLN A 89 -10.24 13.56 -10.10
CA GLN A 89 -11.20 14.47 -9.49
C GLN A 89 -11.28 14.37 -7.97
N GLY A 90 -10.13 14.33 -7.29
CA GLY A 90 -10.03 14.24 -5.84
C GLY A 90 -10.23 12.83 -5.25
N ARG A 91 -10.48 11.83 -6.07
CA ARG A 91 -10.47 10.43 -5.62
C ARG A 91 -9.04 9.93 -5.53
N TRP A 92 -8.68 9.25 -4.45
CA TRP A 92 -7.31 8.81 -4.23
C TRP A 92 -7.16 7.34 -3.80
N HIS A 93 -8.23 6.71 -3.30
CA HIS A 93 -8.21 5.29 -2.94
C HIS A 93 -9.60 4.66 -3.02
N GLY A 94 -9.63 3.37 -3.28
CA GLY A 94 -10.71 2.46 -2.94
C GLY A 94 -10.26 1.57 -1.78
N ILE A 95 -9.07 0.99 -1.92
CA ILE A 95 -8.35 0.28 -0.88
C ILE A 95 -6.97 0.90 -0.69
N ALA A 96 -6.57 1.11 0.57
CA ALA A 96 -5.22 1.55 0.95
C ALA A 96 -4.75 0.76 2.17
N ARG A 97 -3.44 0.77 2.45
CA ARG A 97 -2.85 0.16 3.64
C ARG A 97 -1.96 1.18 4.33
N ALA A 98 -2.33 1.54 5.57
CA ALA A 98 -1.48 2.37 6.42
C ALA A 98 -0.54 1.45 7.21
N ASP A 99 0.77 1.62 7.05
CA ASP A 99 1.79 0.85 7.75
C ASP A 99 2.11 1.51 9.09
N LEU A 100 1.59 0.90 10.16
CA LEU A 100 1.54 1.44 11.51
C LEU A 100 2.42 0.66 12.48
N PHE A 101 2.94 1.38 13.46
CA PHE A 101 3.77 0.82 14.52
C PHE A 101 3.26 1.23 15.89
N LEU A 102 3.25 0.28 16.83
CA LEU A 102 3.14 0.57 18.25
C LEU A 102 4.53 0.90 18.78
N CYS A 103 4.71 2.11 19.29
CA CYS A 103 6.00 2.59 19.77
C CYS A 103 6.22 2.28 21.25
N ARG A 104 7.48 2.24 21.70
CA ARG A 104 7.86 2.02 23.12
C ARG A 104 7.27 3.05 24.06
N ASP A 105 7.02 4.27 23.60
CA ASP A 105 6.41 5.35 24.36
C ASP A 105 4.86 5.34 24.34
N GLY A 106 4.25 4.27 23.82
CA GLY A 106 2.80 4.10 23.73
C GLY A 106 2.12 4.85 22.58
N ARG A 107 2.87 5.57 21.75
CA ARG A 107 2.31 6.22 20.54
C ARG A 107 2.09 5.20 19.43
N VAL A 108 1.19 5.56 18.50
CA VAL A 108 1.06 4.91 17.20
C VAL A 108 1.71 5.82 16.17
N GLN A 109 2.63 5.31 15.37
CA GLN A 109 3.27 6.04 14.28
C GLN A 109 3.01 5.36 12.94
N CYS A 110 2.82 6.18 11.90
CA CYS A 110 2.64 5.74 10.52
C CYS A 110 3.90 6.10 9.72
N CYS A 111 4.55 5.11 9.14
CA CYS A 111 5.73 5.36 8.32
C CYS A 111 5.41 5.66 6.85
N GLU A 112 4.26 5.12 6.35
CA GLU A 112 3.79 5.31 4.97
C GLU A 112 2.33 4.86 4.82
N VAL A 113 1.72 5.23 3.71
CA VAL A 113 0.41 4.75 3.27
C VAL A 113 0.53 4.24 1.84
N ASN A 114 0.27 2.95 1.65
CA ASN A 114 0.19 2.31 0.34
C ASN A 114 -1.24 2.49 -0.19
N SER A 115 -1.43 3.38 -1.15
CA SER A 115 -2.75 3.75 -1.68
C SER A 115 -2.93 3.48 -3.17
N ASP A 116 -1.87 3.09 -3.85
CA ASP A 116 -1.88 2.81 -5.28
C ASP A 116 -2.25 1.35 -5.57
N THR A 117 -1.35 0.43 -5.23
CA THR A 117 -1.51 -1.02 -5.37
C THR A 117 -1.14 -1.70 -4.04
N PRO A 118 -1.89 -1.47 -2.95
CA PRO A 118 -1.60 -2.16 -1.69
C PRO A 118 -1.69 -3.67 -1.90
N SER A 119 -0.83 -4.41 -1.19
CA SER A 119 -0.73 -5.86 -1.27
C SER A 119 -0.82 -6.52 0.11
N GLY A 120 -0.78 -7.87 0.14
CA GLY A 120 -0.80 -8.68 1.36
C GLY A 120 -2.17 -9.15 1.80
N GLU A 121 -3.25 -8.88 1.06
CA GLU A 121 -4.61 -9.30 1.42
C GLU A 121 -4.77 -10.82 1.36
N ALA A 122 -4.10 -11.46 0.41
CA ALA A 122 -4.11 -12.92 0.29
C ALA A 122 -3.49 -13.56 1.52
N GLU A 123 -2.32 -13.12 1.92
CA GLU A 123 -1.61 -13.56 3.12
C GLU A 123 -2.44 -13.26 4.38
N ALA A 124 -2.91 -12.03 4.51
CA ALA A 124 -3.69 -11.58 5.67
C ALA A 124 -4.95 -12.44 5.91
N VAL A 125 -5.66 -12.80 4.84
CA VAL A 125 -6.90 -13.58 4.95
C VAL A 125 -6.60 -15.06 5.11
N LEU A 126 -5.66 -15.62 4.34
CA LEU A 126 -5.42 -17.05 4.31
C LEU A 126 -4.69 -17.55 5.56
N LEU A 127 -3.66 -16.82 6.00
CA LEU A 127 -2.97 -17.20 7.25
C LEU A 127 -3.92 -17.16 8.44
N ASN A 128 -4.69 -16.07 8.56
CA ASN A 128 -5.66 -15.96 9.63
C ASN A 128 -6.66 -17.12 9.62
N ARG A 129 -7.23 -17.43 8.45
CA ARG A 129 -8.22 -18.50 8.29
C ARG A 129 -7.66 -19.89 8.62
N LEU A 130 -6.49 -20.23 8.07
CA LEU A 130 -5.88 -21.56 8.25
C LEU A 130 -5.35 -21.78 9.65
N LEU A 131 -4.83 -20.73 10.30
CA LEU A 131 -4.17 -20.83 11.60
C LEU A 131 -5.09 -20.48 12.79
N HIS A 132 -6.28 -19.91 12.54
CA HIS A 132 -7.24 -19.57 13.61
C HIS A 132 -7.54 -20.71 14.58
N PRO A 133 -7.72 -22.00 14.14
CA PRO A 133 -8.03 -23.10 15.04
C PRO A 133 -6.95 -23.36 16.11
N TYR A 134 -5.74 -22.89 15.91
CA TYR A 134 -4.59 -23.12 16.81
C TYR A 134 -4.37 -21.97 17.83
N HIS A 135 -5.16 -20.89 17.78
CA HIS A 135 -4.94 -19.66 18.57
C HIS A 135 -5.92 -19.47 19.75
N GLY A 136 -6.81 -20.44 20.01
CA GLY A 136 -7.73 -20.37 21.15
C GLY A 136 -8.84 -19.33 20.99
N ASP A 137 -9.18 -18.63 22.09
CA ASP A 137 -10.32 -17.69 22.09
C ASP A 137 -9.91 -16.29 21.59
N VAL A 138 -9.69 -16.20 20.30
CA VAL A 138 -9.37 -14.95 19.60
C VAL A 138 -10.37 -14.66 18.49
N HIS A 139 -10.41 -13.42 18.06
CA HIS A 139 -11.19 -12.96 16.90
C HIS A 139 -10.26 -12.75 15.70
N ASP A 140 -10.71 -13.20 14.52
CA ASP A 140 -10.04 -12.87 13.26
C ASP A 140 -10.54 -11.52 12.72
N PRO A 141 -9.71 -10.46 12.75
CA PRO A 141 -10.08 -9.13 12.28
C PRO A 141 -10.20 -9.02 10.75
N ASN A 142 -9.71 -10.03 10.00
CA ASN A 142 -9.70 -10.04 8.54
C ASN A 142 -10.92 -10.73 7.92
N ARG A 143 -11.75 -11.39 8.75
CA ARG A 143 -12.94 -12.14 8.30
C ARG A 143 -13.90 -11.31 7.45
N GLY A 144 -13.94 -9.99 7.66
CA GLY A 144 -14.84 -9.08 6.95
C GLY A 144 -14.25 -8.41 5.71
N LEU A 145 -12.95 -8.65 5.39
CA LEU A 145 -12.22 -7.88 4.37
C LEU A 145 -12.86 -8.02 2.98
N ALA A 146 -13.17 -9.23 2.53
CA ALA A 146 -13.84 -9.47 1.25
C ALA A 146 -15.18 -8.72 1.13
N SER A 147 -15.97 -8.70 2.21
CA SER A 147 -17.24 -7.97 2.22
C SER A 147 -17.07 -6.45 2.24
N ALA A 148 -16.01 -5.95 2.90
CA ALA A 148 -15.66 -4.53 2.87
C ALA A 148 -15.21 -4.12 1.46
N PHE A 149 -14.36 -4.93 0.84
CA PHE A 149 -13.90 -4.74 -0.54
C PHE A 149 -15.08 -4.69 -1.53
N TRP A 150 -16.00 -5.65 -1.47
CA TRP A 150 -17.20 -5.64 -2.30
C TRP A 150 -18.05 -4.38 -2.11
N ARG A 151 -18.33 -3.98 -0.87
CA ARG A 151 -19.10 -2.74 -0.60
C ARG A 151 -18.42 -1.51 -1.16
N MET A 152 -17.10 -1.43 -1.06
CA MET A 152 -16.32 -0.33 -1.64
C MET A 152 -16.46 -0.30 -3.16
N LEU A 153 -16.35 -1.45 -3.86
CA LEU A 153 -16.53 -1.51 -5.32
C LEU A 153 -17.92 -1.05 -5.73
N VAL A 154 -18.97 -1.54 -5.06
CA VAL A 154 -20.35 -1.12 -5.33
C VAL A 154 -20.54 0.38 -5.09
N THR A 155 -19.98 0.92 -4.00
CA THR A 155 -20.05 2.35 -3.71
C THR A 155 -19.33 3.17 -4.77
N SER A 156 -18.12 2.78 -5.16
CA SER A 156 -17.33 3.44 -6.21
C SER A 156 -18.03 3.38 -7.56
N HIS A 157 -18.80 2.32 -7.83
CA HIS A 157 -19.59 2.16 -9.05
C HIS A 157 -21.01 2.80 -8.95
N GLY A 158 -21.15 3.83 -8.13
CA GLY A 158 -22.41 4.58 -8.00
C GLY A 158 -23.55 3.80 -7.38
N GLY A 159 -23.28 2.85 -6.48
CA GLY A 159 -24.26 1.99 -5.82
C GLY A 159 -24.74 0.80 -6.67
N ARG A 160 -24.26 0.67 -7.89
CA ARG A 160 -24.60 -0.45 -8.79
C ARG A 160 -23.63 -1.62 -8.60
N GLN A 161 -24.10 -2.84 -8.73
CA GLN A 161 -23.26 -4.02 -8.74
C GLN A 161 -22.58 -4.16 -10.11
N PRO A 162 -21.25 -4.18 -10.21
CA PRO A 162 -20.57 -4.45 -11.47
C PRO A 162 -20.80 -5.91 -11.88
N ARG A 163 -20.99 -6.15 -13.16
CA ARG A 163 -21.18 -7.49 -13.73
C ARG A 163 -19.89 -8.05 -14.34
N THR A 164 -19.18 -7.21 -15.08
CA THR A 164 -17.90 -7.56 -15.71
C THR A 164 -16.80 -6.67 -15.13
N VAL A 165 -15.84 -7.30 -14.45
CA VAL A 165 -14.72 -6.63 -13.80
C VAL A 165 -13.41 -7.02 -14.47
N GLY A 166 -12.72 -6.03 -15.04
CA GLY A 166 -11.35 -6.20 -15.51
C GLY A 166 -10.37 -6.08 -14.34
N VAL A 167 -9.40 -6.97 -14.24
CA VAL A 167 -8.26 -6.80 -13.34
C VAL A 167 -7.02 -6.55 -14.19
N VAL A 168 -6.50 -5.33 -14.12
CA VAL A 168 -5.33 -4.91 -14.88
C VAL A 168 -4.11 -4.96 -13.97
N TYR A 169 -3.15 -5.83 -14.29
CA TYR A 169 -1.99 -6.11 -13.48
C TYR A 169 -0.73 -6.36 -14.32
N PRO A 170 0.48 -6.30 -13.74
CA PRO A 170 1.72 -6.64 -14.44
C PRO A 170 1.81 -8.16 -14.62
N THR A 171 1.44 -8.65 -15.80
CA THR A 171 1.38 -10.09 -16.11
C THR A 171 2.75 -10.78 -16.11
N GLU A 172 3.82 -10.00 -16.17
CA GLU A 172 5.22 -10.41 -16.10
C GLU A 172 5.78 -10.56 -14.68
N LEU A 173 5.06 -10.05 -13.65
CA LEU A 173 5.50 -10.11 -12.25
C LEU A 173 4.71 -11.18 -11.48
N PRO A 174 5.34 -12.28 -11.06
CA PRO A 174 4.66 -13.38 -10.37
C PRO A 174 4.23 -13.01 -8.94
N GLU A 175 4.83 -12.00 -8.31
CA GLU A 175 4.59 -11.63 -6.92
C GLU A 175 3.15 -11.19 -6.68
N ASP A 176 2.53 -10.55 -7.66
CA ASP A 176 1.15 -10.05 -7.56
C ASP A 176 0.06 -11.10 -7.82
N LEU A 177 0.43 -12.30 -8.29
CA LEU A 177 -0.55 -13.34 -8.67
C LEU A 177 -1.45 -13.76 -7.52
N SER A 178 -0.96 -13.78 -6.29
CA SER A 178 -1.77 -14.09 -5.10
C SER A 178 -2.88 -13.06 -4.88
N MET A 179 -2.58 -11.78 -5.11
CA MET A 179 -3.55 -10.69 -5.02
C MET A 179 -4.61 -10.79 -6.12
N ILE A 180 -4.18 -11.06 -7.35
CA ILE A 180 -5.08 -11.25 -8.48
C ILE A 180 -6.01 -12.45 -8.24
N ALA A 181 -5.46 -13.55 -7.74
CA ALA A 181 -6.23 -14.77 -7.44
C ALA A 181 -7.28 -14.54 -6.34
N ILE A 182 -6.95 -13.83 -5.25
CA ILE A 182 -7.90 -13.55 -4.18
C ILE A 182 -9.00 -12.57 -4.63
N TYR A 183 -8.66 -11.54 -5.41
CA TYR A 183 -9.65 -10.62 -5.97
C TYR A 183 -10.61 -11.35 -6.90
N ARG A 184 -10.08 -12.19 -7.80
CA ARG A 184 -10.88 -13.03 -8.67
C ARG A 184 -11.86 -13.89 -7.86
N GLN A 185 -11.38 -14.61 -6.84
CA GLN A 185 -12.21 -15.44 -5.98
C GLN A 185 -13.33 -14.63 -5.30
N TRP A 186 -13.02 -13.43 -4.78
CA TRP A 186 -14.03 -12.59 -4.12
C TRP A 186 -15.10 -12.08 -5.08
N LEU A 187 -14.73 -11.75 -6.31
CA LEU A 187 -15.62 -11.22 -7.34
C LEU A 187 -16.50 -12.31 -7.94
N GLU A 188 -15.92 -13.45 -8.28
CA GLU A 188 -16.66 -14.62 -8.80
C GLU A 188 -17.68 -15.13 -7.77
N ALA A 189 -17.35 -15.11 -6.46
CA ALA A 189 -18.27 -15.43 -5.38
C ALA A 189 -19.46 -14.44 -5.27
N ARG A 190 -19.39 -13.29 -5.93
CA ARG A 190 -20.46 -12.28 -6.05
C ARG A 190 -21.20 -12.33 -7.39
N GLY A 191 -20.84 -13.28 -8.24
CA GLY A 191 -21.44 -13.48 -9.56
C GLY A 191 -20.88 -12.56 -10.64
N CYS A 192 -19.72 -11.93 -10.42
CA CYS A 192 -19.06 -11.15 -11.44
C CYS A 192 -18.34 -12.07 -12.44
N GLN A 193 -18.38 -11.70 -13.71
CA GLN A 193 -17.40 -12.16 -14.70
C GLN A 193 -16.11 -11.41 -14.46
N VAL A 194 -14.97 -12.10 -14.33
CA VAL A 194 -13.66 -11.50 -14.11
C VAL A 194 -12.78 -11.72 -15.33
N VAL A 195 -12.25 -10.64 -15.86
CA VAL A 195 -11.33 -10.64 -17.00
C VAL A 195 -9.96 -10.18 -16.53
N LEU A 196 -8.95 -11.03 -16.68
CA LEU A 196 -7.59 -10.75 -16.22
C LEU A 196 -6.70 -10.36 -17.40
N GLY A 197 -5.88 -9.30 -17.26
CA GLY A 197 -4.95 -8.92 -18.31
C GLY A 197 -4.05 -7.75 -17.92
N SER A 198 -3.14 -7.41 -18.82
CA SER A 198 -2.25 -6.26 -18.71
C SER A 198 -2.89 -5.01 -19.31
N PRO A 199 -2.31 -3.82 -19.13
CA PRO A 199 -2.74 -2.61 -19.83
C PRO A 199 -2.84 -2.76 -21.36
N TYR A 200 -1.96 -3.56 -21.95
CA TYR A 200 -1.93 -3.79 -23.41
C TYR A 200 -3.17 -4.54 -23.96
N ASN A 201 -3.93 -5.21 -23.10
CA ASN A 201 -5.15 -5.91 -23.49
C ASN A 201 -6.39 -5.03 -23.50
N LEU A 202 -6.27 -3.78 -23.04
CA LEU A 202 -7.36 -2.79 -23.04
C LEU A 202 -7.57 -2.22 -24.46
N HIS A 203 -8.81 -2.12 -24.87
CA HIS A 203 -9.19 -1.51 -26.14
C HIS A 203 -10.55 -0.80 -26.06
N ALA A 204 -10.73 0.20 -26.93
CA ALA A 204 -11.98 0.94 -27.00
C ALA A 204 -13.12 0.06 -27.55
N CYS A 205 -14.28 0.20 -26.98
CA CYS A 205 -15.52 -0.39 -27.50
C CYS A 205 -16.70 0.60 -27.39
N ARG A 206 -17.85 0.24 -27.93
CA ARG A 206 -19.05 1.10 -27.87
C ARG A 206 -19.50 1.41 -26.43
N ALA A 207 -19.24 0.53 -25.48
CA ALA A 207 -19.57 0.70 -24.06
C ALA A 207 -18.48 1.46 -23.26
N GLY A 208 -17.38 1.86 -23.88
CA GLY A 208 -16.22 2.52 -23.27
C GLY A 208 -14.96 1.70 -23.43
N VAL A 209 -14.68 0.79 -22.52
CA VAL A 209 -13.48 -0.04 -22.49
C VAL A 209 -13.83 -1.51 -22.47
N ALA A 210 -13.08 -2.32 -23.21
CA ALA A 210 -13.16 -3.77 -23.20
C ALA A 210 -11.76 -4.39 -23.02
N MET A 211 -11.75 -5.66 -22.62
CA MET A 211 -10.55 -6.50 -22.55
C MET A 211 -10.90 -7.88 -23.15
N PHE A 212 -10.12 -8.34 -24.12
CA PHE A 212 -10.38 -9.58 -24.88
C PHE A 212 -11.79 -9.67 -25.47
N GLY A 213 -12.37 -8.53 -25.89
CA GLY A 213 -13.71 -8.45 -26.45
C GLY A 213 -14.84 -8.30 -25.42
N GLU A 214 -14.57 -8.43 -24.14
CA GLU A 214 -15.55 -8.30 -23.04
C GLU A 214 -15.61 -6.84 -22.56
N PRO A 215 -16.76 -6.14 -22.70
CA PRO A 215 -16.95 -4.79 -22.16
C PRO A 215 -16.87 -4.80 -20.62
N LEU A 216 -16.19 -3.82 -20.05
CA LEU A 216 -15.93 -3.72 -18.62
C LEU A 216 -16.82 -2.68 -17.94
N ASP A 217 -17.49 -3.05 -16.85
CA ASP A 217 -18.20 -2.12 -15.96
C ASP A 217 -17.23 -1.43 -15.00
N LEU A 218 -16.22 -2.18 -14.53
CA LEU A 218 -15.25 -1.73 -13.54
C LEU A 218 -13.87 -2.31 -13.85
N VAL A 219 -12.84 -1.53 -13.60
CA VAL A 219 -11.45 -1.96 -13.68
C VAL A 219 -10.82 -1.88 -12.29
N ILE A 220 -10.31 -3.00 -11.79
CA ILE A 220 -9.38 -3.03 -10.67
C ILE A 220 -7.98 -2.84 -11.25
N ARG A 221 -7.41 -1.66 -10.97
CA ARG A 221 -6.07 -1.31 -11.42
C ARG A 221 -5.05 -1.77 -10.37
N HIS A 222 -4.48 -2.94 -10.58
CA HIS A 222 -3.34 -3.47 -9.82
C HIS A 222 -2.04 -3.31 -10.63
N TYR A 223 -1.87 -2.13 -11.20
CA TYR A 223 -0.72 -1.71 -11.99
C TYR A 223 -0.30 -0.32 -11.50
N LYS A 224 0.95 -0.15 -11.05
CA LYS A 224 1.42 1.08 -10.37
C LYS A 224 1.25 2.32 -11.25
N THR A 225 0.90 3.46 -10.64
CA THR A 225 0.70 4.72 -11.38
C THR A 225 1.96 5.23 -12.05
N ASP A 226 3.12 5.06 -11.44
CA ASP A 226 4.42 5.42 -12.01
C ASP A 226 4.75 4.62 -13.27
N TRP A 227 4.31 3.38 -13.38
CA TRP A 227 4.58 2.52 -14.53
C TRP A 227 3.75 2.85 -15.78
N TRP A 228 2.65 3.58 -15.66
CA TRP A 228 1.80 3.92 -16.81
C TRP A 228 2.42 4.95 -17.75
N GLY A 229 3.26 5.82 -17.25
CA GLY A 229 3.89 6.88 -18.05
C GLY A 229 5.40 6.76 -18.21
N GLU A 230 6.06 5.99 -17.36
CA GLU A 230 7.52 6.02 -17.20
C GLU A 230 8.09 4.63 -16.86
N ARG A 231 7.54 3.59 -17.47
CA ARG A 231 7.98 2.23 -17.20
C ARG A 231 9.45 2.05 -17.58
N GLU A 232 10.29 1.80 -16.60
CA GLU A 232 11.65 1.29 -16.84
C GLU A 232 11.61 -0.19 -17.26
N VAL A 233 12.62 -0.62 -17.98
CA VAL A 233 12.76 -2.01 -18.42
C VAL A 233 12.99 -2.88 -17.17
N VAL A 234 12.08 -3.82 -16.89
CA VAL A 234 12.17 -4.73 -15.73
C VAL A 234 13.35 -5.71 -15.85
N TRP A 235 13.78 -6.03 -17.08
CA TRP A 235 14.87 -6.95 -17.37
C TRP A 235 16.19 -6.19 -17.59
N THR A 236 17.07 -6.25 -16.61
CA THR A 236 18.39 -5.57 -16.68
C THR A 236 19.44 -6.37 -17.47
N ASP A 237 19.19 -7.63 -17.78
CA ASP A 237 20.06 -8.54 -18.52
C ASP A 237 19.78 -8.57 -20.03
N ALA A 238 18.67 -7.97 -20.47
CA ALA A 238 18.34 -7.81 -21.88
C ALA A 238 18.81 -6.46 -22.43
N ALA A 239 19.03 -6.38 -23.75
CA ALA A 239 19.29 -5.09 -24.40
C ALA A 239 18.13 -4.12 -24.11
N PRO A 240 18.40 -2.86 -23.70
CA PRO A 240 17.36 -1.91 -23.31
C PRO A 240 16.37 -1.74 -24.46
N TYR A 241 15.17 -2.28 -24.29
CA TYR A 241 14.04 -2.01 -25.15
C TYR A 241 13.47 -0.65 -24.72
N ARG A 242 13.67 0.35 -25.55
CA ARG A 242 12.96 1.61 -25.38
C ARG A 242 11.55 1.42 -25.91
N ASP A 243 10.58 1.37 -25.01
CA ASP A 243 9.20 1.60 -25.36
C ASP A 243 9.04 3.13 -25.55
N PRO A 244 8.89 3.63 -26.78
CA PRO A 244 8.83 5.08 -27.04
C PRO A 244 7.57 5.72 -26.49
N ASP A 245 6.49 4.93 -26.29
CA ASP A 245 5.18 5.42 -25.83
C ASP A 245 4.57 4.44 -24.80
N PRO A 246 5.24 4.20 -23.66
CA PRO A 246 4.82 3.17 -22.74
C PRO A 246 3.42 3.46 -22.21
N LEU A 247 2.47 2.63 -22.58
CA LEU A 247 1.10 2.63 -22.08
C LEU A 247 0.30 3.94 -22.26
N GLU A 248 0.77 4.93 -23.06
CA GLU A 248 0.01 6.15 -23.31
C GLU A 248 -1.39 5.85 -23.86
N GLY A 249 -1.49 4.99 -24.87
CA GLY A 249 -2.78 4.61 -25.46
C GLY A 249 -3.74 3.99 -24.45
N PRO A 250 -3.36 2.93 -23.73
CA PRO A 250 -4.15 2.32 -22.66
C PRO A 250 -4.49 3.30 -21.52
N LEU A 251 -3.54 4.14 -21.09
CA LEU A 251 -3.76 5.14 -20.05
C LEU A 251 -4.84 6.13 -20.49
N ARG A 252 -4.68 6.76 -21.66
CA ARG A 252 -5.64 7.71 -22.20
C ARG A 252 -7.02 7.09 -22.31
N LEU A 253 -7.11 5.87 -22.83
CA LEU A 253 -8.36 5.12 -22.95
C LEU A 253 -9.08 4.97 -21.61
N LEU A 254 -8.37 4.56 -20.56
CA LEU A 254 -8.97 4.42 -19.23
C LEU A 254 -9.39 5.76 -18.64
N LEU A 255 -8.54 6.79 -18.74
CA LEU A 255 -8.83 8.12 -18.20
C LEU A 255 -10.06 8.74 -18.90
N GLU A 256 -10.14 8.66 -20.24
CA GLU A 256 -11.28 9.13 -21.01
C GLU A 256 -12.57 8.36 -20.68
N ALA A 257 -12.49 7.03 -20.58
CA ALA A 257 -13.65 6.21 -20.27
C ALA A 257 -14.15 6.44 -18.83
N GLU A 258 -13.26 6.61 -17.86
CA GLU A 258 -13.62 6.93 -16.48
C GLU A 258 -14.21 8.34 -16.37
N TYR A 259 -13.59 9.34 -17.01
CA TYR A 259 -14.08 10.71 -17.03
C TYR A 259 -15.51 10.82 -17.62
N ASN A 260 -15.77 10.06 -18.67
CA ASN A 260 -17.10 10.00 -19.32
C ASN A 260 -18.11 9.09 -18.56
N GLY A 261 -17.72 8.48 -17.45
CA GLY A 261 -18.58 7.61 -16.64
C GLY A 261 -18.92 6.26 -17.29
N HIS A 262 -18.14 5.83 -18.27
CA HIS A 262 -18.32 4.55 -18.95
C HIS A 262 -17.72 3.37 -18.16
N VAL A 263 -16.70 3.60 -17.36
CA VAL A 263 -16.04 2.62 -16.51
C VAL A 263 -15.71 3.25 -15.16
N THR A 264 -15.62 2.42 -14.12
CA THR A 264 -15.11 2.84 -12.81
C THR A 264 -13.72 2.24 -12.61
N VAL A 265 -12.73 3.04 -12.23
CA VAL A 265 -11.37 2.57 -11.95
C VAL A 265 -11.11 2.56 -10.44
N VAL A 266 -10.62 1.44 -9.92
CA VAL A 266 -10.24 1.21 -8.52
C VAL A 266 -8.86 0.50 -8.49
N ASN A 267 -7.82 1.04 -7.86
CA ASN A 267 -7.73 2.34 -7.24
C ASN A 267 -7.68 3.45 -8.30
N PRO A 268 -8.24 4.61 -7.98
CA PRO A 268 -8.21 5.76 -8.90
C PRO A 268 -6.78 6.25 -9.13
N PHE A 269 -6.54 6.84 -10.28
CA PHE A 269 -5.23 7.36 -10.66
C PHE A 269 -4.72 8.52 -9.78
N GLY A 270 -5.59 9.13 -8.97
CA GLY A 270 -5.19 10.13 -7.95
C GLY A 270 -4.25 9.57 -6.87
N ALA A 271 -4.14 8.25 -6.78
CA ALA A 271 -3.15 7.57 -5.95
C ALA A 271 -1.70 7.97 -6.28
N VAL A 272 -1.41 8.46 -7.48
CA VAL A 272 -0.09 8.96 -7.89
C VAL A 272 0.51 9.97 -6.90
N VAL A 273 -0.31 10.80 -6.26
CA VAL A 273 0.14 11.75 -5.23
C VAL A 273 0.16 11.12 -3.84
N THR A 274 -0.86 10.34 -3.49
CA THR A 274 -0.98 9.81 -2.13
C THR A 274 -0.05 8.64 -1.85
N GLN A 275 0.37 7.90 -2.88
CA GLN A 275 1.43 6.91 -2.81
C GLN A 275 2.81 7.57 -2.65
N ASN A 276 3.00 8.77 -3.20
CA ASN A 276 4.25 9.51 -3.11
C ASN A 276 4.53 9.93 -1.66
N LYS A 277 5.70 9.56 -1.13
CA LYS A 277 6.10 9.86 0.26
C LYS A 277 6.30 11.35 0.52
N LEU A 278 6.46 12.18 -0.54
CA LEU A 278 6.42 13.65 -0.42
C LEU A 278 5.10 14.16 0.17
N SER A 279 4.00 13.39 0.07
CA SER A 279 2.75 13.70 0.77
C SER A 279 2.92 13.83 2.28
N LEU A 280 3.78 13.00 2.89
CA LEU A 280 4.11 13.09 4.32
C LEU A 280 4.92 14.35 4.62
N ALA A 281 5.86 14.74 3.72
CA ALA A 281 6.63 15.97 3.87
C ALA A 281 5.71 17.21 3.74
N LEU A 282 4.80 17.22 2.76
CA LEU A 282 3.85 18.33 2.59
C LEU A 282 2.97 18.51 3.82
N MET A 283 2.52 17.44 4.46
CA MET A 283 1.74 17.52 5.70
C MET A 283 2.49 18.26 6.82
N TRP A 284 3.81 18.17 6.89
CA TRP A 284 4.62 18.87 7.88
C TRP A 284 5.06 20.26 7.42
N GLU A 285 5.54 20.42 6.19
CA GLU A 285 6.03 21.69 5.67
C GLU A 285 4.88 22.70 5.48
N ALA A 286 3.67 22.23 5.15
CA ALA A 286 2.49 23.08 5.01
C ALA A 286 1.49 22.89 6.17
N ILE A 287 1.92 22.45 7.35
CA ILE A 287 1.04 22.04 8.46
C ILE A 287 0.02 23.12 8.86
N GLU A 288 0.39 24.40 8.76
CA GLU A 288 -0.48 25.53 9.10
C GLU A 288 -1.67 25.71 8.11
N ARG A 289 -1.63 25.06 6.95
CA ARG A 289 -2.72 25.03 5.98
C ARG A 289 -3.82 24.04 6.32
N PHE A 290 -3.51 23.05 7.16
CA PHE A 290 -4.47 22.03 7.61
C PHE A 290 -5.39 22.56 8.72
N SER A 291 -6.59 21.97 8.84
CA SER A 291 -7.51 22.23 9.94
C SER A 291 -6.86 21.97 11.30
N PRO A 292 -7.32 22.62 12.38
CA PRO A 292 -6.80 22.36 13.73
C PRO A 292 -6.87 20.89 14.15
N LEU A 293 -7.85 20.14 13.63
CA LEU A 293 -8.01 18.72 13.93
C LEU A 293 -6.95 17.88 13.17
N ALA A 294 -6.79 18.12 11.87
CA ALA A 294 -5.78 17.45 11.06
C ALA A 294 -4.36 17.75 11.56
N ARG A 295 -4.03 19.00 11.90
CA ARG A 295 -2.73 19.36 12.53
C ARG A 295 -2.44 18.53 13.78
N ARG A 296 -3.44 18.32 14.64
CA ARG A 296 -3.30 17.48 15.84
C ARG A 296 -3.03 16.02 15.47
N TRP A 297 -3.70 15.50 14.45
CA TRP A 297 -3.51 14.14 14.01
C TRP A 297 -2.18 13.94 13.28
N ILE A 298 -1.74 14.88 12.44
CA ILE A 298 -0.42 14.87 11.82
C ILE A 298 0.66 14.75 12.90
N ARG A 299 0.69 15.66 13.87
CA ARG A 299 1.67 15.64 14.98
C ARG A 299 1.60 14.36 15.83
N ARG A 300 0.46 13.70 15.86
CA ARG A 300 0.26 12.49 16.66
C ARG A 300 0.67 11.22 15.96
N TYR A 301 0.38 11.09 14.66
CA TYR A 301 0.48 9.83 13.93
C TYR A 301 1.57 9.80 12.87
N ILE A 302 1.94 10.93 12.32
CA ILE A 302 2.95 11.04 11.28
C ILE A 302 4.25 11.53 11.92
N PRO A 303 5.36 10.77 11.86
CA PRO A 303 6.66 11.26 12.28
C PRO A 303 7.01 12.55 11.53
N ALA A 304 7.72 13.48 12.17
CA ALA A 304 8.16 14.71 11.49
C ALA A 304 8.92 14.33 10.21
N THR A 305 8.42 14.80 9.08
CA THR A 305 8.90 14.43 7.75
C THR A 305 9.09 15.68 6.92
N TYR A 306 10.21 15.77 6.23
CA TYR A 306 10.57 16.91 5.40
C TYR A 306 11.21 16.44 4.11
N ARG A 307 11.17 17.26 3.06
CA ARG A 307 11.97 17.01 1.86
C ARG A 307 13.46 17.05 2.19
N LEU A 308 14.22 16.15 1.61
CA LEU A 308 15.67 16.22 1.66
C LEU A 308 16.13 17.33 0.71
N THR A 309 16.59 18.46 1.27
CA THR A 309 17.04 19.63 0.53
C THR A 309 18.32 20.16 1.17
N GLN A 310 18.98 21.11 0.52
CA GLN A 310 20.16 21.79 1.11
C GLN A 310 19.87 22.38 2.49
N MET A 311 18.63 22.82 2.75
CA MET A 311 18.23 23.40 4.05
C MET A 311 18.13 22.36 5.17
N THR A 312 17.82 21.10 4.86
CA THR A 312 17.70 20.02 5.84
C THR A 312 18.95 19.19 5.97
N LEU A 313 19.88 19.31 5.01
CA LEU A 313 21.05 18.44 4.86
C LEU A 313 21.95 18.41 6.09
N ASP A 314 22.30 19.58 6.65
CA ASP A 314 23.23 19.66 7.79
C ASP A 314 22.69 18.95 9.03
N ASP A 315 21.40 19.12 9.35
CA ASP A 315 20.78 18.44 10.49
C ASP A 315 20.71 16.92 10.26
N VAL A 316 20.31 16.52 9.05
CA VAL A 316 20.17 15.10 8.67
C VAL A 316 21.54 14.40 8.64
N ALA A 317 22.58 15.06 8.09
CA ALA A 317 23.93 14.51 8.02
C ALA A 317 24.57 14.35 9.42
N ASN A 318 24.40 15.34 10.28
CA ASN A 318 25.03 15.36 11.60
C ASN A 318 24.28 14.52 12.66
N HIS A 319 23.01 14.19 12.44
CA HIS A 319 22.16 13.50 13.40
C HIS A 319 21.51 12.22 12.82
N ARG A 320 22.28 11.41 12.07
CA ARG A 320 21.76 10.23 11.40
C ARG A 320 20.91 9.31 12.28
N GLN A 321 21.26 9.17 13.57
CA GLN A 321 20.51 8.35 14.53
C GLN A 321 19.05 8.79 14.73
N MET A 322 18.69 9.97 14.27
CA MET A 322 17.35 10.54 14.41
C MET A 322 16.52 10.49 13.12
N TRP A 323 17.09 9.99 12.02
CA TRP A 323 16.48 10.11 10.70
C TRP A 323 16.40 8.79 9.94
N VAL A 324 15.42 8.72 9.06
CA VAL A 324 15.24 7.70 8.01
C VAL A 324 15.15 8.46 6.70
N LEU A 325 15.91 8.03 5.69
CA LEU A 325 15.81 8.53 4.33
C LEU A 325 14.93 7.61 3.50
N LYS A 326 14.09 8.18 2.65
CA LYS A 326 13.22 7.41 1.75
C LYS A 326 13.07 8.14 0.42
N SER A 327 13.10 7.40 -0.69
CA SER A 327 12.73 7.96 -2.00
C SER A 327 11.23 8.23 -2.09
N ALA A 328 10.82 9.03 -3.05
CA ALA A 328 9.43 9.45 -3.24
C ALA A 328 8.50 8.27 -3.54
N TYR A 329 8.92 7.30 -4.37
CA TYR A 329 8.10 6.17 -4.83
C TYR A 329 8.66 4.78 -4.47
N GLY A 330 9.80 4.68 -3.78
CA GLY A 330 10.40 3.41 -3.37
C GLY A 330 9.41 2.47 -2.68
N CYS A 331 9.47 1.17 -2.96
CA CYS A 331 8.61 0.14 -2.41
C CYS A 331 9.43 -0.97 -1.72
N GLU A 332 8.76 -1.81 -0.92
CA GLU A 332 9.30 -3.02 -0.24
C GLU A 332 10.53 -2.81 0.66
N GLY A 333 10.82 -1.58 1.04
CA GLY A 333 12.02 -1.23 1.81
C GLY A 333 13.21 -0.83 0.94
N ASP A 334 13.16 -1.07 -0.36
CA ASP A 334 14.09 -0.50 -1.31
C ASP A 334 14.11 1.01 -1.18
N GLU A 335 15.29 1.59 -1.25
CA GLU A 335 15.46 3.03 -1.09
C GLU A 335 14.91 3.57 0.26
N THR A 336 14.98 2.75 1.31
CA THR A 336 14.72 3.18 2.70
C THR A 336 15.94 2.92 3.56
N VAL A 337 16.59 3.98 3.99
CA VAL A 337 17.82 3.89 4.80
C VAL A 337 17.56 4.45 6.20
N CYS A 338 17.64 3.58 7.20
CA CYS A 338 17.47 3.92 8.61
C CYS A 338 18.82 4.29 9.23
N GLY A 339 19.04 5.55 9.55
CA GLY A 339 20.30 6.03 10.08
C GLY A 339 20.83 5.27 11.31
N PRO A 340 20.00 4.83 12.29
CA PRO A 340 20.46 4.00 13.40
C PRO A 340 21.05 2.64 12.99
N TYR A 341 20.75 2.11 11.81
CA TYR A 341 21.10 0.76 11.41
C TYR A 341 22.24 0.68 10.39
N VAL A 342 22.72 1.82 9.90
CA VAL A 342 23.77 1.93 8.88
C VAL A 342 25.02 2.59 9.43
N SER A 343 26.16 2.43 8.73
CA SER A 343 27.42 3.09 9.05
C SER A 343 27.38 4.58 8.68
N ASP A 344 28.36 5.36 9.18
CA ASP A 344 28.51 6.78 8.80
C ASP A 344 28.92 6.95 7.33
N GLU A 345 29.60 5.97 6.75
CA GLU A 345 30.00 5.96 5.33
C GLU A 345 28.77 5.73 4.45
N GLU A 346 28.02 4.66 4.69
CA GLU A 346 26.79 4.34 3.97
C GLU A 346 25.75 5.47 4.05
N TRP A 347 25.62 6.10 5.23
CA TRP A 347 24.73 7.25 5.41
C TRP A 347 25.12 8.43 4.52
N ARG A 348 26.43 8.77 4.45
CA ARG A 348 26.92 9.85 3.61
C ARG A 348 26.76 9.57 2.12
N ASP A 349 27.02 8.33 1.71
CA ASP A 349 26.86 7.90 0.32
C ASP A 349 25.39 7.97 -0.11
N THR A 350 24.48 7.51 0.76
CA THR A 350 23.03 7.65 0.54
C THR A 350 22.63 9.13 0.41
N LEU A 351 23.10 10.01 1.28
CA LEU A 351 22.78 11.45 1.20
C LEU A 351 23.27 12.07 -0.11
N ALA A 352 24.48 11.68 -0.56
CA ALA A 352 25.05 12.20 -1.80
C ALA A 352 24.25 11.77 -3.04
N SER A 353 23.74 10.54 -3.06
CA SER A 353 22.92 10.03 -4.16
C SER A 353 21.47 10.53 -4.10
N ALA A 354 20.92 10.70 -2.90
CA ALA A 354 19.52 11.10 -2.71
C ALA A 354 19.27 12.60 -2.92
N LEU A 355 20.28 13.46 -2.68
CA LEU A 355 20.10 14.91 -2.70
C LEU A 355 19.69 15.49 -4.07
N PRO A 356 20.15 14.98 -5.22
CA PRO A 356 19.70 15.44 -6.54
C PRO A 356 18.27 15.04 -6.89
N GLU A 357 17.67 14.13 -6.11
CA GLU A 357 16.38 13.49 -6.41
C GLU A 357 15.31 13.84 -5.39
N PHE A 358 14.10 13.34 -5.61
CA PHE A 358 12.97 13.57 -4.70
C PHE A 358 12.98 12.57 -3.54
N TRP A 359 13.73 12.90 -2.50
CA TRP A 359 13.78 12.13 -1.25
C TRP A 359 13.19 12.89 -0.08
N ILE A 360 12.75 12.14 0.94
CA ILE A 360 12.33 12.67 2.24
C ILE A 360 13.29 12.22 3.34
N CYS A 361 13.38 13.04 4.37
CA CYS A 361 13.93 12.68 5.67
C CYS A 361 12.79 12.63 6.70
N GLN A 362 12.62 11.49 7.35
CA GLN A 362 11.57 11.22 8.33
C GLN A 362 12.19 10.94 9.69
N ARG A 363 11.63 11.50 10.75
CA ARG A 363 12.10 11.24 12.12
C ARG A 363 12.00 9.78 12.46
N PHE A 364 13.12 9.19 12.91
CA PHE A 364 13.16 7.83 13.42
C PHE A 364 12.33 7.71 14.71
N PHE A 365 11.66 6.58 14.89
CA PHE A 365 10.92 6.24 16.09
C PHE A 365 11.23 4.80 16.54
N SER A 366 11.18 4.55 17.85
CA SER A 366 11.47 3.24 18.41
C SER A 366 10.21 2.40 18.54
N VAL A 367 10.17 1.26 17.83
CA VAL A 367 9.08 0.30 17.87
C VAL A 367 9.09 -0.49 19.18
N ALA A 368 7.91 -0.82 19.71
CA ALA A 368 7.77 -1.78 20.79
C ALA A 368 7.89 -3.21 20.22
N PRO A 369 8.99 -3.92 20.49
CA PRO A 369 9.18 -5.25 19.92
C PRO A 369 8.27 -6.28 20.59
N GLU A 370 8.03 -7.40 19.90
CA GLU A 370 7.50 -8.61 20.52
C GLU A 370 8.50 -9.20 21.54
N PRO A 371 8.06 -10.14 22.40
CA PRO A 371 8.96 -10.81 23.36
C PRO A 371 10.16 -11.52 22.73
N ASN A 372 10.04 -11.91 21.45
CA ASN A 372 11.14 -12.53 20.68
C ASN A 372 12.09 -11.50 20.02
N GLY A 373 11.91 -10.20 20.28
CA GLY A 373 12.74 -9.13 19.78
C GLY A 373 12.41 -8.63 18.38
N ARG A 374 11.40 -9.19 17.69
CA ARG A 374 10.97 -8.70 16.37
C ARG A 374 10.07 -7.48 16.48
N ASN A 375 10.21 -6.58 15.54
CA ASN A 375 9.43 -5.34 15.40
C ASN A 375 8.21 -5.59 14.50
N PRO A 376 6.97 -5.49 15.03
CA PRO A 376 5.77 -5.62 14.22
C PRO A 376 5.49 -4.36 13.42
N ASN A 377 5.30 -4.50 12.12
CA ASN A 377 4.67 -3.53 11.24
C ASN A 377 3.21 -3.97 11.03
N TYR A 378 2.26 -3.17 11.45
CA TYR A 378 0.83 -3.42 11.31
C TYR A 378 0.27 -2.67 10.11
N GLY A 379 0.23 -3.30 8.95
CA GLY A 379 -0.49 -2.81 7.79
C GLY A 379 -1.99 -2.84 8.06
N VAL A 380 -2.62 -1.68 8.26
CA VAL A 380 -4.06 -1.58 8.49
C VAL A 380 -4.75 -1.20 7.19
N TYR A 381 -5.59 -2.10 6.67
CA TYR A 381 -6.35 -1.81 5.45
C TYR A 381 -7.43 -0.76 5.70
N LEU A 382 -7.45 0.26 4.84
CA LEU A 382 -8.53 1.23 4.67
C LEU A 382 -9.29 0.87 3.40
N VAL A 383 -10.54 0.47 3.54
CA VAL A 383 -11.39 0.10 2.41
C VAL A 383 -12.60 1.02 2.40
N GLY A 384 -12.70 1.88 1.37
CA GLY A 384 -13.70 2.94 1.33
C GLY A 384 -13.62 3.89 2.54
N GLY A 385 -12.40 4.22 3.00
CA GLY A 385 -12.13 5.11 4.13
C GLY A 385 -12.37 4.49 5.53
N ARG A 386 -12.66 3.19 5.61
CA ARG A 386 -12.89 2.47 6.88
C ARG A 386 -11.85 1.38 7.09
N SER A 387 -11.42 1.21 8.33
CA SER A 387 -10.50 0.13 8.69
C SER A 387 -11.18 -1.24 8.56
N ALA A 388 -10.54 -2.19 7.82
CA ALA A 388 -11.18 -3.44 7.44
C ALA A 388 -10.38 -4.71 7.78
N GLY A 389 -9.10 -4.60 8.15
CA GLY A 389 -8.25 -5.75 8.47
C GLY A 389 -6.80 -5.35 8.74
N PHE A 390 -5.98 -6.36 8.99
CA PHE A 390 -4.55 -6.20 9.31
C PHE A 390 -3.69 -7.14 8.46
N TYR A 391 -2.57 -6.61 8.00
CA TYR A 391 -1.45 -7.36 7.44
C TYR A 391 -0.22 -7.10 8.29
N THR A 392 0.29 -8.11 8.99
CA THR A 392 1.40 -7.91 9.93
C THR A 392 2.68 -8.55 9.41
N ARG A 393 3.72 -7.73 9.30
CA ARG A 393 5.09 -8.13 8.98
C ARG A 393 5.99 -7.96 10.20
N LEU A 394 6.94 -8.87 10.37
CA LEU A 394 7.84 -8.93 11.54
C LEU A 394 9.27 -8.87 11.05
N SER A 395 10.00 -7.83 11.41
CA SER A 395 11.40 -7.64 11.07
C SER A 395 12.29 -7.57 12.32
N VAL A 396 13.59 -7.74 12.14
CA VAL A 396 14.57 -7.58 13.24
C VAL A 396 14.93 -6.10 13.41
N ALA A 397 15.02 -5.38 12.31
CA ALA A 397 15.36 -3.95 12.27
C ALA A 397 14.24 -3.14 11.59
N ALA A 398 14.53 -2.52 10.45
CA ALA A 398 13.50 -1.96 9.59
C ALA A 398 12.68 -3.07 8.92
N THR A 399 11.49 -2.72 8.43
CA THR A 399 10.71 -3.65 7.60
C THR A 399 11.30 -3.66 6.21
N ASP A 400 11.77 -4.82 5.78
CA ASP A 400 12.43 -5.10 4.51
C ASP A 400 11.81 -6.35 3.85
N GLU A 401 12.41 -6.82 2.77
CA GLU A 401 12.01 -8.03 2.05
C GLU A 401 12.16 -9.32 2.88
N GLU A 402 13.07 -9.35 3.87
CA GLU A 402 13.23 -10.48 4.79
C GLU A 402 12.16 -10.53 5.91
N ALA A 403 11.25 -9.58 5.94
CA ALA A 403 10.21 -9.51 6.96
C ALA A 403 9.24 -10.70 6.86
N ILE A 404 9.10 -11.44 7.95
CA ILE A 404 8.23 -12.61 8.03
C ILE A 404 6.78 -12.17 8.24
N THR A 405 5.86 -12.61 7.40
CA THR A 405 4.43 -12.37 7.60
C THR A 405 3.85 -13.30 8.68
N ALA A 406 3.00 -12.73 9.54
CA ALA A 406 2.32 -13.44 10.61
C ALA A 406 0.81 -13.17 10.61
N PRO A 407 -0.03 -14.16 10.95
CA PRO A 407 -1.45 -13.92 11.14
C PRO A 407 -1.67 -12.98 12.33
N THR A 408 -2.73 -12.18 12.27
CA THR A 408 -3.06 -11.20 13.31
C THR A 408 -4.42 -11.50 13.89
N TYR A 409 -4.49 -11.61 15.21
CA TYR A 409 -5.73 -11.86 15.95
C TYR A 409 -5.96 -10.78 17.00
N VAL A 410 -7.18 -10.73 17.49
CA VAL A 410 -7.58 -9.83 18.58
C VAL A 410 -8.22 -10.65 19.68
N VAL A 411 -7.86 -10.42 20.94
CA VAL A 411 -8.51 -11.09 22.09
C VAL A 411 -10.01 -10.80 22.09
N ARG A 412 -10.85 -11.80 22.42
CA ARG A 412 -12.31 -11.62 22.47
C ARG A 412 -12.79 -10.87 23.70
N ARG A 413 -12.07 -11.00 24.84
CA ARG A 413 -12.37 -10.31 26.10
C ARG A 413 -11.13 -9.55 26.56
N GLY A 414 -11.30 -8.35 27.07
CA GLY A 414 -10.22 -7.66 27.77
C GLY A 414 -9.88 -8.43 29.05
N ILE A 415 -8.63 -8.81 29.19
CA ILE A 415 -8.06 -9.26 30.47
C ILE A 415 -7.80 -8.02 31.30
#